data_0500ab9223a180852d7b205869c02913
#
_entry.id   0500ab9223a180852d7b205869c02913
#
_cell.length_a   1.000
_cell.length_b   1.000
_cell.length_c   1.000
_cell.angle_alpha   90.00
_cell.angle_beta   90.00
_cell.angle_gamma   90.00
#
_symmetry.space_group_name_H-M   'P 1'
#
loop_
_entity.id
_entity.type
_entity.pdbx_description
1 polymer ?
#
loop_
_entity_poly.entity_id
_entity_poly.type
_entity_poly.pdbx_seq_one_letter_code
_entity_poly.pdbx_strand_id
1 'polypeptide(L)'
;MKYDCIVVGGGHAGCEACLATARMGMKTLLVTGNIHNIADMPCNPSIGGSAKGIVVREIDALGGEMGKNADKTQIQMKMLNNKKGPAVQALRAQADNISYPKQMQETLFKQENLTVLEGMVEDLIVDEKTVKGIVLENGEKIYGQCVILTTGTYLKADILVGDTRHREGPHGEKPSQHLSDCLKNLGFQIIRLKTGTPQRVDKNSIRYEETKREDGDMTPYTFSFDDTPEYDVTKQTPCYLTYTTAETHQIIRDNLSKSSMYGGLDDIKGVGPRYCPSIEDKIVRFADKERHQLFLEPTSLESNEIYIQGFSTSMPHDIQEQMVHSIPGLEDAKILKYAYAIEYDSIYPTQIKQTLETKLIKNLYTAGQINGTSGYEEAACQGLMAGINAALKIQGKEPLILKRSDGYIGVLIDDLVTKGVRDPYRLLTSRAEYRLLLRHDNADLRLREYGYQVGLISDAQHDILLQKKNAIKEVLDQLQSYKITPVKEVRDYLETIPTAPLKDGITLYDLLKRPEIKISHIKHFIDFPYDSSILEQVEIHIKYEGYIMKAQREAEKMERLEAKKIPEDIDYNQIKNIASEARQKLQEVRPTSIGQALRISGVNPADISILMVYLKKGEKH
;
A
#
# COMPACT_ATOMS: atom_id res chain seq x y z
N MET A 1 -9.08 9.07 31.96
CA MET A 1 -9.98 8.04 31.39
C MET A 1 -9.09 6.90 30.87
N LYS A 2 -9.47 5.64 30.97
CA LYS A 2 -8.66 4.51 30.49
C LYS A 2 -9.29 3.93 29.24
N TYR A 3 -8.47 3.78 28.18
CA TYR A 3 -8.85 3.15 26.92
C TYR A 3 -8.19 1.77 26.77
N ASP A 4 -8.73 0.93 25.90
CA ASP A 4 -8.07 -0.30 25.52
C ASP A 4 -6.96 -0.01 24.50
N CYS A 5 -7.25 0.81 23.50
CA CYS A 5 -6.30 1.20 22.48
C CYS A 5 -6.30 2.73 22.25
N ILE A 6 -5.11 3.32 22.12
CA ILE A 6 -4.92 4.73 21.74
C ILE A 6 -4.19 4.74 20.40
N VAL A 7 -4.78 5.39 19.40
CA VAL A 7 -4.17 5.61 18.09
C VAL A 7 -3.75 7.07 17.98
N VAL A 8 -2.51 7.32 17.62
CA VAL A 8 -1.93 8.66 17.51
C VAL A 8 -1.69 9.01 16.05
N GLY A 9 -2.43 9.99 15.55
CA GLY A 9 -2.40 10.45 14.16
C GLY A 9 -3.62 10.00 13.35
N GLY A 10 -4.28 10.96 12.68
CA GLY A 10 -5.51 10.77 11.91
C GLY A 10 -5.31 10.52 10.41
N GLY A 11 -4.10 10.16 9.95
CA GLY A 11 -3.86 9.78 8.55
C GLY A 11 -4.44 8.41 8.18
N HIS A 12 -4.16 7.93 6.95
CA HIS A 12 -4.73 6.66 6.47
C HIS A 12 -4.43 5.46 7.37
N ALA A 13 -3.23 5.38 7.95
CA ALA A 13 -2.88 4.34 8.92
C ALA A 13 -3.70 4.46 10.21
N GLY A 14 -3.88 5.66 10.73
CA GLY A 14 -4.65 5.91 11.95
C GLY A 14 -6.13 5.59 11.78
N CYS A 15 -6.72 5.96 10.66
CA CYS A 15 -8.11 5.65 10.32
C CYS A 15 -8.36 4.13 10.32
N GLU A 16 -7.53 3.37 9.61
CA GLU A 16 -7.68 1.92 9.56
C GLU A 16 -7.41 1.26 10.92
N ALA A 17 -6.41 1.74 11.67
CA ALA A 17 -6.08 1.19 12.98
C ALA A 17 -7.22 1.39 14.00
N CYS A 18 -7.76 2.62 14.09
CA CYS A 18 -8.82 2.91 15.06
C CYS A 18 -10.16 2.26 14.68
N LEU A 19 -10.49 2.16 13.39
CA LEU A 19 -11.66 1.43 12.92
C LEU A 19 -11.54 -0.07 13.22
N ALA A 20 -10.38 -0.68 12.97
CA ALA A 20 -10.15 -2.09 13.26
C ALA A 20 -10.32 -2.39 14.76
N THR A 21 -9.66 -1.62 15.63
CA THR A 21 -9.75 -1.84 17.09
C THR A 21 -11.17 -1.60 17.61
N ALA A 22 -11.85 -0.53 17.18
CA ALA A 22 -13.22 -0.23 17.59
C ALA A 22 -14.22 -1.30 17.12
N ARG A 23 -14.12 -1.74 15.86
CA ARG A 23 -14.97 -2.81 15.29
C ARG A 23 -14.73 -4.17 15.92
N MET A 24 -13.54 -4.42 16.44
CA MET A 24 -13.22 -5.61 17.24
C MET A 24 -13.62 -5.47 18.72
N GLY A 25 -14.38 -4.43 19.08
CA GLY A 25 -14.97 -4.24 20.41
C GLY A 25 -14.06 -3.55 21.43
N MET A 26 -12.92 -3.00 21.01
CA MET A 26 -12.00 -2.28 21.91
C MET A 26 -12.44 -0.82 22.11
N LYS A 27 -12.43 -0.35 23.36
CA LYS A 27 -12.63 1.08 23.65
C LYS A 27 -11.44 1.87 23.14
N THR A 28 -11.62 2.52 22.00
CA THR A 28 -10.54 3.14 21.20
C THR A 28 -10.60 4.66 21.30
N LEU A 29 -9.42 5.28 21.40
CA LEU A 29 -9.21 6.72 21.27
C LEU A 29 -8.34 6.99 20.06
N LEU A 30 -8.81 7.83 19.13
CA LEU A 30 -7.99 8.46 18.10
C LEU A 30 -7.61 9.87 18.54
N VAL A 31 -6.31 10.16 18.60
CA VAL A 31 -5.79 11.50 18.90
C VAL A 31 -5.12 12.05 17.64
N THR A 32 -5.53 13.22 17.19
CA THR A 32 -4.98 13.89 16.01
C THR A 32 -4.77 15.38 16.27
N GLY A 33 -3.73 15.97 15.68
CA GLY A 33 -3.43 17.40 15.84
C GLY A 33 -4.49 18.31 15.25
N ASN A 34 -5.22 17.86 14.23
CA ASN A 34 -6.33 18.58 13.60
C ASN A 34 -7.37 17.57 13.08
N ILE A 35 -8.59 17.63 13.59
CA ILE A 35 -9.67 16.73 13.19
C ILE A 35 -10.14 16.95 11.75
N HIS A 36 -9.98 18.16 11.21
CA HIS A 36 -10.35 18.48 9.83
C HIS A 36 -9.38 17.87 8.80
N ASN A 37 -8.18 17.46 9.23
CA ASN A 37 -7.16 16.83 8.38
C ASN A 37 -7.15 15.30 8.49
N ILE A 38 -8.16 14.71 9.14
CA ILE A 38 -8.29 13.25 9.17
C ILE A 38 -8.48 12.70 7.75
N ALA A 39 -7.68 11.71 7.38
CA ALA A 39 -7.63 11.09 6.05
C ALA A 39 -7.30 12.05 4.91
N ASP A 40 -6.63 13.17 5.20
CA ASP A 40 -6.20 14.13 4.18
C ASP A 40 -5.25 13.49 3.15
N MET A 41 -5.27 14.03 1.94
CA MET A 41 -4.47 13.59 0.80
C MET A 41 -3.50 14.70 0.35
N PRO A 42 -2.47 15.04 1.15
CA PRO A 42 -1.59 16.18 0.88
C PRO A 42 -0.64 15.96 -0.31
N CYS A 43 -0.50 14.72 -0.76
CA CYS A 43 0.28 14.36 -1.94
C CYS A 43 -0.65 14.21 -3.16
N ASN A 44 -0.64 13.08 -3.85
CA ASN A 44 -1.46 12.86 -5.04
C ASN A 44 -2.93 12.53 -4.70
N PRO A 45 -3.89 13.04 -5.48
CA PRO A 45 -5.32 12.79 -5.26
C PRO A 45 -5.75 11.45 -5.89
N SER A 46 -5.09 10.35 -5.53
CA SER A 46 -5.40 9.03 -6.09
C SER A 46 -5.18 7.89 -5.11
N ILE A 47 -6.03 6.87 -5.22
CA ILE A 47 -5.95 5.62 -4.49
C ILE A 47 -5.74 4.47 -5.47
N GLY A 48 -4.84 3.54 -5.16
CA GLY A 48 -4.53 2.39 -6.00
C GLY A 48 -3.39 2.64 -6.98
N GLY A 49 -3.40 1.89 -8.07
CA GLY A 49 -2.28 1.80 -9.01
C GLY A 49 -1.59 0.45 -8.96
N SER A 50 -0.53 0.27 -9.73
CA SER A 50 0.20 -1.01 -9.81
C SER A 50 0.66 -1.46 -8.41
N ALA A 51 0.38 -2.70 -8.03
CA ALA A 51 0.49 -3.28 -6.68
C ALA A 51 -0.42 -2.63 -5.63
N LYS A 52 -0.52 -1.32 -5.58
CA LYS A 52 -1.30 -0.56 -4.59
C LYS A 52 -2.80 -0.85 -4.69
N GLY A 53 -3.36 -0.90 -5.91
CA GLY A 53 -4.75 -1.29 -6.11
C GLY A 53 -5.06 -2.71 -5.63
N ILE A 54 -4.07 -3.61 -5.66
CA ILE A 54 -4.19 -4.95 -5.08
C ILE A 54 -4.28 -4.83 -3.56
N VAL A 55 -3.41 -4.01 -2.94
CA VAL A 55 -3.44 -3.79 -1.48
C VAL A 55 -4.75 -3.19 -1.02
N VAL A 56 -5.33 -2.24 -1.76
CA VAL A 56 -6.65 -1.68 -1.40
C VAL A 56 -7.73 -2.77 -1.35
N ARG A 57 -7.71 -3.69 -2.31
CA ARG A 57 -8.62 -4.84 -2.29
C ARG A 57 -8.30 -5.85 -1.18
N GLU A 58 -7.04 -6.00 -0.80
CA GLU A 58 -6.63 -6.79 0.35
C GLU A 58 -7.11 -6.16 1.68
N ILE A 59 -7.01 -4.83 1.80
CA ILE A 59 -7.57 -4.08 2.93
C ILE A 59 -9.07 -4.31 3.05
N ASP A 60 -9.81 -4.18 1.95
CA ASP A 60 -11.26 -4.44 1.92
C ASP A 60 -11.59 -5.89 2.30
N ALA A 61 -10.88 -6.86 1.75
CA ALA A 61 -11.08 -8.27 2.05
C ALA A 61 -10.90 -8.60 3.54
N LEU A 62 -10.02 -7.88 4.24
CA LEU A 62 -9.81 -8.01 5.68
C LEU A 62 -10.82 -7.22 6.53
N GLY A 63 -11.68 -6.40 5.91
CA GLY A 63 -12.68 -5.58 6.59
C GLY A 63 -12.26 -4.14 6.86
N GLY A 64 -11.22 -3.63 6.15
CA GLY A 64 -10.81 -2.22 6.19
C GLY A 64 -11.74 -1.30 5.40
N GLU A 65 -11.48 0.01 5.46
CA GLU A 65 -12.39 1.06 4.98
C GLU A 65 -11.91 1.76 3.69
N MET A 66 -10.61 1.78 3.40
CA MET A 66 -10.04 2.57 2.30
C MET A 66 -10.72 2.31 0.95
N GLY A 67 -10.99 1.06 0.61
CA GLY A 67 -11.64 0.68 -0.65
C GLY A 67 -13.05 1.24 -0.73
N LYS A 68 -13.86 1.06 0.30
CA LYS A 68 -15.24 1.57 0.41
C LYS A 68 -15.29 3.09 0.34
N ASN A 69 -14.36 3.75 1.04
CA ASN A 69 -14.27 5.20 1.03
C ASN A 69 -13.89 5.74 -0.36
N ALA A 70 -12.95 5.06 -1.03
CA ALA A 70 -12.53 5.41 -2.39
C ALA A 70 -13.67 5.20 -3.41
N ASP A 71 -14.43 4.11 -3.31
CA ASP A 71 -15.56 3.82 -4.20
C ASP A 71 -16.65 4.90 -4.13
N LYS A 72 -16.91 5.44 -2.95
CA LYS A 72 -17.91 6.51 -2.72
C LYS A 72 -17.46 7.89 -3.19
N THR A 73 -16.15 8.13 -3.27
CA THR A 73 -15.59 9.49 -3.46
C THR A 73 -14.69 9.61 -4.68
N GLN A 74 -14.56 8.57 -5.49
CA GLN A 74 -13.79 8.60 -6.72
C GLN A 74 -14.46 9.49 -7.79
N ILE A 75 -13.64 10.15 -8.60
CA ILE A 75 -14.07 10.96 -9.74
C ILE A 75 -13.65 10.36 -11.09
N GLN A 76 -12.76 9.38 -11.06
CA GLN A 76 -12.38 8.56 -12.22
C GLN A 76 -11.86 7.21 -11.76
N MET A 77 -12.19 6.14 -12.47
CA MET A 77 -11.70 4.79 -12.22
C MET A 77 -11.05 4.19 -13.48
N LYS A 78 -9.90 3.55 -13.29
CA LYS A 78 -9.16 2.86 -14.37
C LYS A 78 -8.64 1.50 -13.91
N MET A 79 -8.67 0.51 -14.81
CA MET A 79 -7.90 -0.73 -14.70
C MET A 79 -6.54 -0.53 -15.37
N LEU A 80 -5.48 -0.50 -14.59
CA LEU A 80 -4.13 -0.43 -15.11
C LEU A 80 -3.67 -1.79 -15.63
N ASN A 81 -2.83 -1.77 -16.66
CA ASN A 81 -2.26 -2.96 -17.28
C ASN A 81 -3.32 -3.94 -17.85
N ASN A 82 -4.48 -3.46 -18.27
CA ASN A 82 -5.57 -4.28 -18.82
C ASN A 82 -5.19 -5.11 -20.06
N LYS A 83 -4.14 -4.72 -20.79
CA LYS A 83 -3.56 -5.46 -21.92
C LYS A 83 -2.50 -6.49 -21.50
N LYS A 84 -2.16 -6.58 -20.22
CA LYS A 84 -1.20 -7.54 -19.65
C LYS A 84 -1.95 -8.66 -18.94
N GLY A 85 -1.20 -9.70 -18.54
CA GLY A 85 -1.79 -10.80 -17.77
C GLY A 85 -2.31 -10.38 -16.38
N PRO A 86 -3.19 -11.19 -15.77
CA PRO A 86 -3.93 -10.85 -14.55
C PRO A 86 -3.03 -10.56 -13.33
N ALA A 87 -1.80 -11.07 -13.34
CA ALA A 87 -0.84 -10.90 -12.23
C ALA A 87 -0.39 -9.44 -11.98
N VAL A 88 -0.65 -8.52 -12.89
CA VAL A 88 -0.21 -7.11 -12.81
C VAL A 88 -1.33 -6.11 -13.04
N GLN A 89 -2.54 -6.58 -13.30
CA GLN A 89 -3.72 -5.74 -13.38
C GLN A 89 -4.06 -5.18 -12.00
N ALA A 90 -4.42 -3.90 -11.93
CA ALA A 90 -4.78 -3.25 -10.69
C ALA A 90 -5.63 -2.00 -10.93
N LEU A 91 -6.58 -1.75 -10.04
CA LEU A 91 -7.44 -0.56 -10.08
C LEU A 91 -6.67 0.68 -9.61
N ARG A 92 -6.99 1.81 -10.22
CA ARG A 92 -6.61 3.15 -9.77
C ARG A 92 -7.80 4.08 -9.85
N ALA A 93 -8.16 4.67 -8.71
CA ALA A 93 -9.14 5.73 -8.62
C ALA A 93 -8.45 7.09 -8.55
N GLN A 94 -8.93 8.05 -9.33
CA GLN A 94 -8.73 9.45 -9.04
C GLN A 94 -9.71 9.80 -7.92
N ALA A 95 -9.20 10.15 -6.74
CA ALA A 95 -10.02 10.47 -5.58
C ALA A 95 -10.32 11.96 -5.51
N ASP A 96 -11.49 12.31 -4.99
CA ASP A 96 -11.81 13.69 -4.63
C ASP A 96 -11.20 14.00 -3.26
N ASN A 97 -10.19 14.86 -3.21
CA ASN A 97 -9.44 15.15 -1.98
C ASN A 97 -10.19 16.02 -0.97
N ILE A 98 -11.40 16.47 -1.29
CA ILE A 98 -12.32 17.13 -0.36
C ILE A 98 -13.33 16.11 0.17
N SER A 99 -13.94 15.33 -0.73
CA SER A 99 -14.97 14.36 -0.37
C SER A 99 -14.40 13.13 0.35
N TYR A 100 -13.20 12.68 -0.01
CA TYR A 100 -12.58 11.49 0.60
C TYR A 100 -12.32 11.66 2.11
N PRO A 101 -11.65 12.74 2.58
CA PRO A 101 -11.50 13.01 4.00
C PRO A 101 -12.84 13.17 4.72
N LYS A 102 -13.77 13.93 4.14
CA LYS A 102 -15.08 14.17 4.71
C LYS A 102 -15.86 12.87 4.93
N GLN A 103 -15.90 11.98 3.94
CA GLN A 103 -16.56 10.68 4.04
C GLN A 103 -15.90 9.79 5.11
N MET A 104 -14.56 9.79 5.21
CA MET A 104 -13.85 9.04 6.24
C MET A 104 -14.13 9.60 7.64
N GLN A 105 -14.15 10.92 7.80
CA GLN A 105 -14.51 11.58 9.06
C GLN A 105 -15.93 11.20 9.50
N GLU A 106 -16.90 11.19 8.58
CA GLU A 106 -18.26 10.74 8.89
C GLU A 106 -18.29 9.28 9.38
N THR A 107 -17.52 8.39 8.75
CA THR A 107 -17.39 6.99 9.16
C THR A 107 -16.81 6.88 10.57
N LEU A 108 -15.75 7.63 10.86
CA LEU A 108 -15.10 7.62 12.18
C LEU A 108 -16.00 8.17 13.29
N PHE A 109 -16.67 9.30 13.03
CA PHE A 109 -17.55 9.93 14.06
C PHE A 109 -18.81 9.10 14.37
N LYS A 110 -19.25 8.25 13.45
CA LYS A 110 -20.37 7.32 13.65
C LYS A 110 -19.95 5.97 14.23
N GLN A 111 -18.64 5.69 14.29
CA GLN A 111 -18.15 4.39 14.73
C GLN A 111 -18.34 4.19 16.24
N GLU A 112 -19.05 3.15 16.62
CA GLU A 112 -19.16 2.72 18.03
C GLU A 112 -17.78 2.35 18.60
N ASN A 113 -17.62 2.50 19.90
CA ASN A 113 -16.38 2.27 20.63
C ASN A 113 -15.20 3.18 20.27
N LEU A 114 -15.40 4.18 19.42
CA LEU A 114 -14.39 5.13 18.99
C LEU A 114 -14.66 6.54 19.54
N THR A 115 -13.67 7.11 20.19
CA THR A 115 -13.63 8.54 20.57
C THR A 115 -12.55 9.22 19.75
N VAL A 116 -12.86 10.37 19.18
CA VAL A 116 -11.89 11.22 18.47
C VAL A 116 -11.58 12.45 19.32
N LEU A 117 -10.30 12.72 19.54
CA LEU A 117 -9.80 13.85 20.32
C LEU A 117 -8.80 14.66 19.50
N GLU A 118 -9.01 15.98 19.45
CA GLU A 118 -8.01 16.88 18.91
C GLU A 118 -6.95 17.19 19.98
N GLY A 119 -5.69 16.95 19.64
CA GLY A 119 -4.57 17.16 20.53
C GLY A 119 -3.25 16.70 19.91
N MET A 120 -2.16 17.34 20.33
CA MET A 120 -0.80 16.96 19.94
C MET A 120 -0.20 16.06 20.99
N VAL A 121 0.23 14.86 20.60
CA VAL A 121 0.94 13.92 21.46
C VAL A 121 2.43 14.22 21.40
N GLU A 122 3.03 14.48 22.56
CA GLU A 122 4.44 14.86 22.69
C GLU A 122 5.29 13.85 23.46
N ASP A 123 4.65 12.95 24.24
CA ASP A 123 5.39 11.96 25.03
C ASP A 123 4.58 10.68 25.23
N LEU A 124 5.25 9.61 25.64
CA LEU A 124 4.69 8.31 25.97
C LEU A 124 4.84 8.02 27.46
N ILE A 125 3.82 7.44 28.08
CA ILE A 125 3.90 6.91 29.44
C ILE A 125 4.39 5.47 29.32
N VAL A 126 5.61 5.21 29.76
CA VAL A 126 6.23 3.88 29.71
C VAL A 126 6.65 3.46 31.12
N ASP A 127 6.32 2.23 31.47
CA ASP A 127 6.68 1.60 32.72
C ASP A 127 7.22 0.18 32.46
N GLU A 128 8.39 -0.15 32.97
CA GLU A 128 9.06 -1.44 32.79
C GLU A 128 9.06 -1.93 31.32
N LYS A 129 9.41 -1.05 30.36
CA LYS A 129 9.39 -1.32 28.90
C LYS A 129 8.00 -1.69 28.34
N THR A 130 6.95 -1.26 29.00
CA THR A 130 5.57 -1.42 28.55
C THR A 130 4.91 -0.06 28.45
N VAL A 131 4.32 0.28 27.30
CA VAL A 131 3.56 1.53 27.17
C VAL A 131 2.27 1.44 27.98
N LYS A 132 1.92 2.54 28.65
CA LYS A 132 0.74 2.69 29.52
C LYS A 132 -0.18 3.82 29.06
N GLY A 133 0.24 4.64 28.10
CA GLY A 133 -0.52 5.76 27.61
C GLY A 133 0.33 6.81 26.93
N ILE A 134 -0.24 7.99 26.78
CA ILE A 134 0.32 9.15 26.09
C ILE A 134 0.27 10.39 26.98
N VAL A 135 1.10 11.39 26.64
CA VAL A 135 1.05 12.73 27.22
C VAL A 135 0.81 13.72 26.09
N LEU A 136 -0.22 14.55 26.23
CA LEU A 136 -0.52 15.63 25.32
C LEU A 136 0.39 16.85 25.57
N GLU A 137 0.47 17.76 24.60
CA GLU A 137 1.23 19.00 24.71
C GLU A 137 0.84 19.86 25.91
N ASN A 138 -0.43 19.84 26.31
CA ASN A 138 -0.93 20.54 27.49
C ASN A 138 -0.59 19.85 28.82
N GLY A 139 0.16 18.74 28.79
CA GLY A 139 0.55 17.95 29.94
C GLY A 139 -0.50 16.93 30.40
N GLU A 140 -1.65 16.84 29.74
CA GLU A 140 -2.68 15.86 30.06
C GLU A 140 -2.18 14.43 29.78
N LYS A 141 -2.40 13.54 30.76
CA LYS A 141 -2.06 12.12 30.66
C LYS A 141 -3.28 11.27 30.35
N ILE A 142 -3.22 10.49 29.28
CA ILE A 142 -4.28 9.57 28.87
C ILE A 142 -3.73 8.15 28.88
N TYR A 143 -4.39 7.26 29.61
CA TYR A 143 -3.95 5.88 29.80
C TYR A 143 -4.65 4.91 28.85
N GLY A 144 -3.91 3.93 28.36
CA GLY A 144 -4.40 2.86 27.47
C GLY A 144 -3.56 1.59 27.61
N GLN A 145 -4.14 0.45 27.25
CA GLN A 145 -3.44 -0.84 27.30
C GLN A 145 -2.46 -0.97 26.14
N CYS A 146 -2.82 -0.46 24.95
CA CYS A 146 -1.95 -0.41 23.76
C CYS A 146 -1.94 1.01 23.20
N VAL A 147 -0.82 1.37 22.53
CA VAL A 147 -0.67 2.61 21.78
C VAL A 147 -0.19 2.27 20.38
N ILE A 148 -0.82 2.86 19.34
CA ILE A 148 -0.42 2.72 17.94
C ILE A 148 -0.01 4.10 17.43
N LEU A 149 1.26 4.26 17.08
CA LEU A 149 1.79 5.50 16.48
C LEU A 149 1.65 5.47 14.97
N THR A 150 0.96 6.46 14.42
CA THR A 150 0.71 6.63 12.99
C THR A 150 0.97 8.08 12.56
N THR A 151 2.13 8.60 12.93
CA THR A 151 2.47 10.04 12.89
C THR A 151 2.69 10.60 11.48
N GLY A 152 2.72 9.75 10.45
CA GLY A 152 2.87 10.19 9.06
C GLY A 152 4.14 11.02 8.84
N THR A 153 4.01 12.13 8.12
CA THR A 153 5.10 13.10 7.88
C THR A 153 5.22 14.16 8.98
N TYR A 154 4.46 14.07 10.07
CA TYR A 154 4.43 15.10 11.11
C TYR A 154 5.46 14.91 12.21
N LEU A 155 6.17 13.77 12.26
CA LEU A 155 7.17 13.50 13.28
C LEU A 155 8.44 14.32 12.99
N LYS A 156 8.63 15.41 13.73
CA LYS A 156 9.74 16.37 13.58
C LYS A 156 9.89 16.87 12.13
N ALA A 157 8.78 17.27 11.53
CA ALA A 157 8.70 17.66 10.14
C ALA A 157 9.35 19.01 9.85
N ASP A 158 10.04 19.10 8.71
CA ASP A 158 10.57 20.33 8.14
C ASP A 158 10.18 20.42 6.65
N ILE A 159 9.54 21.52 6.24
CA ILE A 159 9.27 21.86 4.84
C ILE A 159 10.48 22.58 4.26
N LEU A 160 10.87 22.19 3.05
CA LEU A 160 12.07 22.67 2.36
C LEU A 160 11.71 23.26 1.00
N VAL A 161 12.09 24.51 0.76
CA VAL A 161 11.94 25.21 -0.52
C VAL A 161 13.17 26.09 -0.75
N GLY A 162 13.92 25.85 -1.81
CA GLY A 162 15.16 26.60 -2.07
C GLY A 162 16.14 26.51 -0.91
N ASP A 163 16.53 27.65 -0.36
CA ASP A 163 17.41 27.80 0.79
C ASP A 163 16.66 27.94 2.12
N THR A 164 15.32 27.78 2.12
CA THR A 164 14.50 27.97 3.31
C THR A 164 14.05 26.65 3.92
N ARG A 165 13.99 26.63 5.26
CA ARG A 165 13.48 25.53 6.07
C ARG A 165 12.46 26.04 7.05
N HIS A 166 11.26 25.46 7.02
CA HIS A 166 10.16 25.77 7.94
C HIS A 166 9.81 24.55 8.76
N ARG A 167 9.77 24.69 10.09
CA ARG A 167 9.34 23.62 11.01
C ARG A 167 7.82 23.47 10.99
N GLU A 168 7.33 22.90 9.92
CA GLU A 168 5.91 22.73 9.62
C GLU A 168 5.66 21.38 8.99
N GLY A 169 4.46 20.84 9.19
CA GLY A 169 3.93 19.72 8.41
C GLY A 169 3.20 20.20 7.15
N PRO A 170 2.58 19.28 6.39
CA PRO A 170 1.74 19.64 5.26
C PRO A 170 0.72 20.72 5.65
N HIS A 171 0.40 21.62 4.73
CA HIS A 171 -0.55 22.74 4.91
C HIS A 171 -0.19 23.74 6.03
N GLY A 172 1.08 23.84 6.43
CA GLY A 172 1.51 24.72 7.52
C GLY A 172 1.12 24.24 8.92
N GLU A 173 0.74 22.98 9.04
CA GLU A 173 0.33 22.37 10.31
C GLU A 173 1.54 22.19 11.25
N LYS A 174 1.26 22.27 12.55
CA LYS A 174 2.27 22.08 13.60
C LYS A 174 2.71 20.61 13.65
N PRO A 175 4.03 20.32 13.53
CA PRO A 175 4.53 18.96 13.69
C PRO A 175 4.75 18.61 15.17
N SER A 176 4.73 17.31 15.51
CA SER A 176 5.18 16.84 16.80
C SER A 176 6.70 16.90 16.89
N GLN A 177 7.23 17.67 17.83
CA GLN A 177 8.67 17.89 18.00
C GLN A 177 9.28 16.94 19.04
N HIS A 178 8.60 16.77 20.19
CA HIS A 178 9.16 16.06 21.34
C HIS A 178 8.97 14.54 21.27
N LEU A 179 7.94 14.05 20.58
CA LEU A 179 7.68 12.62 20.45
C LEU A 179 8.86 11.87 19.78
N SER A 180 9.54 12.48 18.82
CA SER A 180 10.75 11.89 18.23
C SER A 180 11.88 11.76 19.24
N ASP A 181 12.07 12.77 20.08
CA ASP A 181 13.09 12.73 21.13
C ASP A 181 12.73 11.73 22.23
N CYS A 182 11.43 11.60 22.57
CA CYS A 182 10.94 10.52 23.42
C CYS A 182 11.33 9.13 22.88
N LEU A 183 11.07 8.86 21.60
CA LEU A 183 11.42 7.59 20.97
C LEU A 183 12.95 7.33 21.00
N LYS A 184 13.78 8.36 20.74
CA LYS A 184 15.24 8.26 20.87
C LYS A 184 15.67 7.89 22.29
N ASN A 185 15.08 8.56 23.29
CA ASN A 185 15.38 8.30 24.72
C ASN A 185 14.95 6.89 25.15
N LEU A 186 13.91 6.33 24.54
CA LEU A 186 13.49 4.93 24.73
C LEU A 186 14.41 3.92 24.03
N GLY A 187 15.40 4.38 23.25
CA GLY A 187 16.40 3.55 22.59
C GLY A 187 16.10 3.22 21.13
N PHE A 188 15.07 3.81 20.51
CA PHE A 188 14.80 3.60 19.10
C PHE A 188 15.85 4.26 18.20
N GLN A 189 16.31 3.52 17.21
CA GLN A 189 17.10 4.08 16.10
C GLN A 189 16.15 4.86 15.18
N ILE A 190 16.38 6.17 15.10
CA ILE A 190 15.62 7.09 14.25
C ILE A 190 16.41 7.33 12.96
N ILE A 191 15.69 7.33 11.85
CA ILE A 191 16.20 7.71 10.53
C ILE A 191 15.44 8.93 10.02
N ARG A 192 16.08 9.72 9.18
CA ARG A 192 15.46 10.90 8.55
C ARG A 192 15.12 10.55 7.10
N LEU A 193 13.86 10.70 6.74
CA LEU A 193 13.35 10.46 5.40
C LEU A 193 12.79 11.74 4.79
N LYS A 194 12.58 11.73 3.48
CA LYS A 194 12.06 12.86 2.75
C LYS A 194 11.00 12.39 1.74
N THR A 195 10.00 13.24 1.51
CA THR A 195 9.10 13.15 0.38
C THR A 195 8.88 14.55 -0.21
N GLY A 196 7.98 14.69 -1.19
CA GLY A 196 7.68 15.98 -1.78
C GLY A 196 6.34 15.96 -2.50
N THR A 197 5.85 17.14 -2.81
CA THR A 197 4.62 17.35 -3.56
C THR A 197 4.87 18.35 -4.69
N PRO A 198 4.21 18.24 -5.86
CA PRO A 198 4.34 19.20 -6.95
C PRO A 198 3.39 20.38 -6.79
N GLN A 199 3.47 21.28 -7.74
CA GLN A 199 2.59 22.45 -7.84
C GLN A 199 1.12 22.06 -8.06
N ARG A 200 0.21 22.94 -7.65
CA ARG A 200 -1.20 22.93 -8.06
C ARG A 200 -1.46 24.19 -8.87
N VAL A 201 -2.11 24.03 -10.02
CA VAL A 201 -2.45 25.11 -10.93
C VAL A 201 -3.96 25.25 -11.09
N ASP A 202 -4.43 26.43 -11.49
CA ASP A 202 -5.84 26.68 -11.75
C ASP A 202 -6.28 26.01 -13.06
N LYS A 203 -7.30 25.15 -12.99
CA LYS A 203 -7.85 24.44 -14.15
C LYS A 203 -8.29 25.38 -15.29
N ASN A 204 -8.69 26.62 -14.98
CA ASN A 204 -9.16 27.59 -15.96
C ASN A 204 -8.01 28.29 -16.70
N SER A 205 -6.77 28.11 -16.27
CA SER A 205 -5.58 28.69 -16.89
C SER A 205 -4.78 27.69 -17.74
N ILE A 206 -5.31 26.48 -17.97
CA ILE A 206 -4.67 25.42 -18.74
C ILE A 206 -5.17 25.44 -20.17
N ARG A 207 -4.25 25.33 -21.14
CA ARG A 207 -4.54 25.12 -22.56
C ARG A 207 -4.66 23.64 -22.86
N TYR A 208 -5.83 23.04 -22.62
CA TYR A 208 -6.05 21.60 -22.73
C TYR A 208 -5.84 21.05 -24.14
N GLU A 209 -6.00 21.86 -25.18
CA GLU A 209 -5.76 21.52 -26.58
C GLU A 209 -4.30 21.13 -26.87
N GLU A 210 -3.35 21.55 -26.04
CA GLU A 210 -1.93 21.18 -26.13
C GLU A 210 -1.58 19.92 -25.32
N THR A 211 -2.57 19.31 -24.70
CA THR A 211 -2.42 18.13 -23.86
C THR A 211 -3.20 16.94 -24.43
N LYS A 212 -2.89 15.73 -23.95
CA LYS A 212 -3.63 14.54 -24.33
C LYS A 212 -4.62 14.16 -23.24
N ARG A 213 -5.91 14.14 -23.58
CA ARG A 213 -6.98 13.70 -22.69
C ARG A 213 -6.87 12.21 -22.35
N GLU A 214 -7.05 11.87 -21.09
CA GLU A 214 -7.03 10.51 -20.55
C GLU A 214 -8.31 10.27 -19.73
N ASP A 215 -9.27 9.56 -20.34
CA ASP A 215 -10.57 9.24 -19.72
C ASP A 215 -10.47 8.03 -18.77
N GLY A 216 -11.47 7.89 -17.89
CA GLY A 216 -11.70 6.68 -17.12
C GLY A 216 -12.18 5.50 -17.98
N ASP A 217 -12.20 4.32 -17.40
CA ASP A 217 -12.69 3.13 -18.10
C ASP A 217 -14.22 3.13 -18.20
N MET A 218 -14.74 2.59 -19.30
CA MET A 218 -16.18 2.45 -19.53
C MET A 218 -16.76 1.22 -18.81
N THR A 219 -15.92 0.36 -18.25
CA THR A 219 -16.34 -0.73 -17.37
C THR A 219 -16.45 -0.21 -15.94
N PRO A 220 -17.60 -0.41 -15.28
CA PRO A 220 -17.75 0.01 -13.90
C PRO A 220 -16.97 -0.91 -12.96
N TYR A 221 -16.08 -0.34 -12.17
CA TYR A 221 -15.26 -1.05 -11.19
C TYR A 221 -15.47 -0.50 -9.78
N THR A 222 -15.28 -1.35 -8.77
CA THR A 222 -15.15 -0.99 -7.36
C THR A 222 -13.92 -1.64 -6.75
N PHE A 223 -13.34 -1.02 -5.71
CA PHE A 223 -12.33 -1.67 -4.87
C PHE A 223 -12.97 -2.67 -3.91
N SER A 224 -14.09 -2.31 -3.30
CA SER A 224 -14.78 -3.18 -2.37
C SER A 224 -15.45 -4.35 -3.09
N PHE A 225 -15.38 -5.52 -2.47
CA PHE A 225 -16.11 -6.72 -2.92
C PHE A 225 -17.58 -6.71 -2.49
N ASP A 226 -17.96 -5.78 -1.61
CA ASP A 226 -19.32 -5.63 -1.09
C ASP A 226 -20.11 -4.53 -1.80
N ASP A 227 -19.41 -3.59 -2.46
CA ASP A 227 -20.04 -2.46 -3.13
C ASP A 227 -20.41 -2.80 -4.57
N THR A 228 -21.49 -2.19 -5.04
CA THR A 228 -21.84 -2.13 -6.46
C THR A 228 -21.47 -0.77 -7.00
N PRO A 229 -21.00 -0.68 -8.28
CA PRO A 229 -20.68 0.62 -8.86
C PRO A 229 -21.92 1.51 -8.97
N GLU A 230 -21.93 2.64 -8.26
CA GLU A 230 -23.06 3.58 -8.25
C GLU A 230 -22.79 4.85 -9.08
N TYR A 231 -21.69 4.90 -9.83
CA TYR A 231 -21.31 6.05 -10.66
C TYR A 231 -21.60 5.83 -12.15
N ASP A 232 -21.89 6.93 -12.85
CA ASP A 232 -22.05 6.93 -14.29
C ASP A 232 -20.69 6.96 -15.00
N VAL A 233 -20.29 5.85 -15.62
CA VAL A 233 -19.00 5.70 -16.30
C VAL A 233 -18.79 6.72 -17.41
N THR A 234 -19.85 7.31 -17.96
CA THR A 234 -19.78 8.31 -19.03
C THR A 234 -19.49 9.72 -18.53
N LYS A 235 -19.63 9.95 -17.20
CA LYS A 235 -19.48 11.27 -16.55
C LYS A 235 -18.21 11.41 -15.72
N GLN A 236 -17.27 10.47 -15.88
CA GLN A 236 -16.00 10.54 -15.16
C GLN A 236 -15.17 11.76 -15.56
N THR A 237 -14.48 12.35 -14.59
CA THR A 237 -13.61 13.50 -14.84
C THR A 237 -12.29 13.06 -15.47
N PRO A 238 -11.89 13.60 -16.65
CA PRO A 238 -10.65 13.22 -17.31
C PRO A 238 -9.42 13.77 -16.56
N CYS A 239 -8.31 13.04 -16.67
CA CYS A 239 -6.96 13.56 -16.46
C CYS A 239 -6.37 13.96 -17.82
N TYR A 240 -5.24 14.67 -17.80
CA TYR A 240 -4.57 15.06 -19.03
C TYR A 240 -3.08 14.74 -18.95
N LEU A 241 -2.50 14.36 -20.08
CA LEU A 241 -1.10 14.01 -20.21
C LEU A 241 -0.35 15.10 -20.96
N THR A 242 0.76 15.54 -20.39
CA THR A 242 1.74 16.42 -21.02
C THR A 242 3.17 15.96 -20.70
N TYR A 243 4.17 16.72 -21.12
CA TYR A 243 5.58 16.35 -20.98
C TYR A 243 6.45 17.55 -20.63
N THR A 244 7.56 17.32 -19.96
CA THR A 244 8.64 18.31 -19.85
C THR A 244 9.26 18.54 -21.24
N THR A 245 9.87 19.70 -21.42
CA THR A 245 10.56 20.09 -22.65
C THR A 245 12.07 20.21 -22.43
N ALA A 246 12.84 20.40 -23.52
CA ALA A 246 14.27 20.73 -23.42
C ALA A 246 14.49 22.03 -22.63
N GLU A 247 13.61 23.02 -22.77
CA GLU A 247 13.63 24.26 -22.00
C GLU A 247 13.40 24.00 -20.51
N THR A 248 12.39 23.18 -20.15
CA THR A 248 12.18 22.75 -18.75
C THR A 248 13.44 22.15 -18.16
N HIS A 249 14.09 21.23 -18.90
CA HIS A 249 15.33 20.59 -18.45
C HIS A 249 16.49 21.58 -18.30
N GLN A 250 16.59 22.57 -19.19
CA GLN A 250 17.63 23.59 -19.12
C GLN A 250 17.43 24.50 -17.90
N ILE A 251 16.19 24.99 -17.67
CA ILE A 251 15.86 25.80 -16.47
C ILE A 251 16.27 25.06 -15.18
N ILE A 252 15.96 23.77 -15.09
CA ILE A 252 16.28 22.97 -13.90
C ILE A 252 17.80 22.81 -13.76
N ARG A 253 18.53 22.50 -14.84
CA ARG A 253 20.01 22.34 -14.78
C ARG A 253 20.71 23.63 -14.37
N ASP A 254 20.29 24.76 -14.91
CA ASP A 254 20.90 26.06 -14.63
C ASP A 254 20.68 26.52 -13.19
N ASN A 255 19.61 26.03 -12.56
CA ASN A 255 19.23 26.40 -11.19
C ASN A 255 19.39 25.24 -10.19
N LEU A 256 20.03 24.14 -10.55
CA LEU A 256 20.08 22.93 -9.72
C LEU A 256 20.64 23.21 -8.31
N SER A 257 21.67 24.08 -8.20
CA SER A 257 22.25 24.49 -6.92
C SER A 257 21.32 25.29 -6.01
N LYS A 258 20.21 25.80 -6.54
CA LYS A 258 19.19 26.52 -5.75
C LYS A 258 18.14 25.58 -5.17
N SER A 259 18.03 24.33 -5.65
CA SER A 259 17.17 23.32 -5.06
C SER A 259 17.66 22.95 -3.67
N SER A 260 16.77 22.86 -2.69
CA SER A 260 17.12 22.44 -1.32
C SER A 260 17.94 21.15 -1.30
N MET A 261 17.71 20.25 -2.26
CA MET A 261 18.35 18.93 -2.34
C MET A 261 19.71 18.92 -3.02
N TYR A 262 20.08 19.98 -3.74
CA TYR A 262 21.28 20.02 -4.59
C TYR A 262 22.22 21.19 -4.28
N GLY A 263 22.06 21.84 -3.13
CA GLY A 263 22.96 22.92 -2.69
C GLY A 263 22.25 24.11 -2.07
N GLY A 264 20.92 24.17 -2.09
CA GLY A 264 20.17 25.23 -1.40
C GLY A 264 20.28 25.15 0.13
N LEU A 265 20.47 23.94 0.67
CA LEU A 265 20.71 23.68 2.09
C LEU A 265 21.83 22.65 2.26
N ASP A 266 22.79 22.94 3.14
CA ASP A 266 23.99 22.10 3.34
C ASP A 266 23.77 20.93 4.32
N ASP A 267 22.70 20.95 5.13
CA ASP A 267 22.49 20.03 6.26
C ASP A 267 21.32 19.05 6.07
N ILE A 268 20.89 18.82 4.82
CA ILE A 268 19.82 17.88 4.52
C ILE A 268 20.28 16.45 4.80
N LYS A 269 19.52 15.74 5.63
CA LYS A 269 19.76 14.34 6.03
C LYS A 269 18.74 13.37 5.44
N GLY A 270 17.59 13.87 4.98
CA GLY A 270 16.50 13.06 4.50
C GLY A 270 16.81 12.36 3.19
N VAL A 271 16.62 11.04 3.15
CA VAL A 271 16.71 10.23 1.94
C VAL A 271 15.35 10.20 1.26
N GLY A 272 15.30 10.58 -0.02
CA GLY A 272 14.07 10.58 -0.82
C GLY A 272 13.70 9.23 -1.42
N PRO A 273 12.45 9.03 -1.82
CA PRO A 273 11.99 7.78 -2.40
C PRO A 273 12.56 7.54 -3.79
N ARG A 274 13.16 6.37 -4.02
CA ARG A 274 13.75 5.96 -5.30
C ARG A 274 12.73 5.95 -6.46
N TYR A 275 11.48 5.61 -6.17
CA TYR A 275 10.43 5.41 -7.18
C TYR A 275 9.42 6.57 -7.27
N CYS A 276 9.64 7.66 -6.54
CA CYS A 276 8.97 8.94 -6.72
C CYS A 276 10.02 10.06 -6.59
N PRO A 277 11.01 10.07 -7.50
CA PRO A 277 12.07 11.08 -7.45
C PRO A 277 11.48 12.45 -7.77
N SER A 278 12.11 13.51 -7.24
CA SER A 278 11.82 14.87 -7.69
C SER A 278 12.14 15.02 -9.18
N ILE A 279 11.65 16.09 -9.79
CA ILE A 279 11.95 16.32 -11.21
C ILE A 279 13.46 16.55 -11.43
N GLU A 280 14.14 17.18 -10.46
CA GLU A 280 15.59 17.35 -10.47
C GLU A 280 16.31 15.99 -10.50
N ASP A 281 15.88 15.05 -9.62
CA ASP A 281 16.42 13.69 -9.59
C ASP A 281 16.25 12.97 -10.94
N LYS A 282 15.09 13.16 -11.60
CA LYS A 282 14.84 12.55 -12.92
C LYS A 282 15.77 13.09 -13.98
N ILE A 283 15.97 14.40 -14.00
CA ILE A 283 16.82 15.07 -15.00
C ILE A 283 18.31 14.74 -14.79
N VAL A 284 18.73 14.59 -13.54
CA VAL A 284 20.12 14.20 -13.23
C VAL A 284 20.36 12.72 -13.51
N ARG A 285 19.48 11.83 -13.05
CA ARG A 285 19.66 10.36 -13.16
C ARG A 285 19.36 9.82 -14.55
N PHE A 286 18.46 10.46 -15.30
CA PHE A 286 18.03 10.06 -16.63
C PHE A 286 18.27 11.18 -17.64
N ALA A 287 19.51 11.70 -17.65
CA ALA A 287 19.90 12.83 -18.50
C ALA A 287 19.78 12.55 -20.00
N ASP A 288 19.75 11.30 -20.42
CA ASP A 288 19.53 10.81 -21.77
C ASP A 288 18.08 10.89 -22.24
N LYS A 289 17.11 11.09 -21.33
CA LYS A 289 15.71 11.22 -21.66
C LYS A 289 15.40 12.63 -22.16
N GLU A 290 14.85 12.71 -23.37
CA GLU A 290 14.45 13.99 -23.99
C GLU A 290 13.29 14.66 -23.25
N ARG A 291 12.39 13.87 -22.62
CA ARG A 291 11.23 14.38 -21.90
C ARG A 291 10.77 13.42 -20.82
N HIS A 292 10.12 13.95 -19.80
CA HIS A 292 9.46 13.20 -18.73
C HIS A 292 7.95 13.42 -18.81
N GLN A 293 7.20 12.36 -18.59
CA GLN A 293 5.75 12.35 -18.60
C GLN A 293 5.19 13.02 -17.36
N LEU A 294 4.17 13.86 -17.52
CA LEU A 294 3.44 14.55 -16.48
C LEU A 294 1.94 14.32 -16.65
N PHE A 295 1.23 14.08 -15.55
CA PHE A 295 -0.23 14.03 -15.56
C PHE A 295 -0.81 15.25 -14.85
N LEU A 296 -1.79 15.86 -15.47
CA LEU A 296 -2.61 16.93 -14.91
C LEU A 296 -3.86 16.27 -14.33
N GLU A 297 -3.92 16.22 -13.01
CA GLU A 297 -4.92 15.46 -12.28
C GLU A 297 -5.85 16.40 -11.49
N PRO A 298 -7.18 16.40 -11.77
CA PRO A 298 -8.15 17.12 -10.95
C PRO A 298 -8.09 16.64 -9.50
N THR A 299 -8.05 17.57 -8.55
CA THR A 299 -7.98 17.20 -7.13
C THR A 299 -9.36 17.02 -6.50
N SER A 300 -10.38 17.70 -7.02
CA SER A 300 -11.77 17.61 -6.55
C SER A 300 -12.73 18.14 -7.61
N LEU A 301 -13.99 17.74 -7.53
CA LEU A 301 -15.08 18.33 -8.33
C LEU A 301 -15.44 19.74 -7.84
N GLU A 302 -15.21 20.04 -6.56
CA GLU A 302 -15.50 21.32 -5.91
C GLU A 302 -14.35 22.33 -6.01
N SER A 303 -13.18 21.92 -6.51
CA SER A 303 -11.97 22.73 -6.59
C SER A 303 -11.58 23.08 -8.02
N ASN A 304 -10.87 24.20 -8.16
CA ASN A 304 -10.20 24.56 -9.42
C ASN A 304 -8.74 24.03 -9.48
N GLU A 305 -8.29 23.28 -8.49
CA GLU A 305 -6.93 22.80 -8.41
C GLU A 305 -6.67 21.61 -9.34
N ILE A 306 -5.61 21.70 -10.14
CA ILE A 306 -5.03 20.59 -10.91
C ILE A 306 -3.65 20.29 -10.35
N TYR A 307 -3.43 19.04 -9.98
CA TYR A 307 -2.18 18.50 -9.48
C TYR A 307 -1.26 18.08 -10.64
N ILE A 308 0.00 18.54 -10.64
CA ILE A 308 0.97 18.20 -11.71
C ILE A 308 1.76 16.95 -11.30
N GLN A 309 1.16 15.78 -11.49
CA GLN A 309 1.78 14.50 -11.11
C GLN A 309 3.10 14.28 -11.86
N GLY A 310 4.15 14.00 -11.09
CA GLY A 310 5.49 13.73 -11.64
C GLY A 310 6.43 14.93 -11.66
N PHE A 311 5.98 16.10 -11.15
CA PHE A 311 6.71 17.38 -11.18
C PHE A 311 7.11 17.89 -9.78
N SER A 312 7.21 17.01 -8.79
CA SER A 312 7.67 17.36 -7.43
C SER A 312 9.05 18.01 -7.47
N THR A 313 9.22 19.11 -6.75
CA THR A 313 10.47 19.87 -6.68
C THR A 313 10.62 20.59 -5.35
N SER A 314 11.85 20.96 -5.00
CA SER A 314 12.18 21.87 -3.90
C SER A 314 12.87 23.14 -4.37
N MET A 315 12.71 23.52 -5.63
CA MET A 315 13.20 24.78 -6.20
C MET A 315 12.51 25.98 -5.57
N PRO A 316 13.15 27.17 -5.54
CA PRO A 316 12.51 28.43 -5.18
C PRO A 316 11.29 28.74 -6.05
N HIS A 317 10.34 29.53 -5.53
CA HIS A 317 9.06 29.81 -6.20
C HIS A 317 9.22 30.45 -7.59
N ASP A 318 10.15 31.40 -7.75
CA ASP A 318 10.44 32.08 -9.01
C ASP A 318 10.95 31.11 -10.09
N ILE A 319 11.70 30.09 -9.71
CA ILE A 319 12.15 29.04 -10.61
C ILE A 319 11.01 28.07 -10.92
N GLN A 320 10.17 27.74 -9.94
CA GLN A 320 8.99 26.90 -10.18
C GLN A 320 8.03 27.53 -11.20
N GLU A 321 7.84 28.85 -11.20
CA GLU A 321 7.06 29.55 -12.22
C GLU A 321 7.63 29.34 -13.62
N GLN A 322 8.94 29.56 -13.78
CA GLN A 322 9.62 29.32 -15.06
C GLN A 322 9.49 27.85 -15.52
N MET A 323 9.68 26.92 -14.59
CA MET A 323 9.53 25.48 -14.86
C MET A 323 8.14 25.13 -15.33
N VAL A 324 7.09 25.61 -14.65
CA VAL A 324 5.69 25.32 -15.01
C VAL A 324 5.35 25.92 -16.37
N HIS A 325 5.73 27.20 -16.62
CA HIS A 325 5.41 27.90 -17.87
C HIS A 325 6.20 27.36 -19.09
N SER A 326 7.20 26.52 -18.88
CA SER A 326 7.92 25.82 -19.97
C SER A 326 7.26 24.52 -20.43
N ILE A 327 6.13 24.13 -19.83
CA ILE A 327 5.41 22.87 -20.10
C ILE A 327 4.27 23.14 -21.07
N PRO A 328 4.11 22.36 -22.17
CA PRO A 328 3.00 22.48 -23.10
C PRO A 328 1.65 22.40 -22.40
N GLY A 329 0.80 23.39 -22.64
CA GLY A 329 -0.50 23.56 -22.02
C GLY A 329 -0.49 24.33 -20.69
N LEU A 330 0.69 24.63 -20.13
CA LEU A 330 0.84 25.34 -18.86
C LEU A 330 1.56 26.70 -19.00
N GLU A 331 1.73 27.23 -20.20
CA GLU A 331 2.47 28.47 -20.48
C GLU A 331 1.90 29.68 -19.74
N ASP A 332 0.57 29.71 -19.57
CA ASP A 332 -0.16 30.78 -18.86
C ASP A 332 -0.75 30.26 -17.53
N ALA A 333 -0.33 29.09 -17.06
CA ALA A 333 -0.93 28.47 -15.90
C ALA A 333 -0.71 29.28 -14.62
N LYS A 334 -1.79 29.57 -13.90
CA LYS A 334 -1.74 30.21 -12.59
C LYS A 334 -1.43 29.17 -11.52
N ILE A 335 -0.30 29.31 -10.85
CA ILE A 335 0.06 28.46 -9.71
C ILE A 335 -0.79 28.88 -8.49
N LEU A 336 -1.54 27.93 -7.93
CA LEU A 336 -2.35 28.11 -6.73
C LEU A 336 -1.58 27.68 -5.47
N LYS A 337 -0.73 26.63 -5.59
CA LYS A 337 0.15 26.18 -4.51
C LYS A 337 1.49 25.75 -5.11
N TYR A 338 2.57 26.17 -4.49
CA TYR A 338 3.92 25.80 -4.88
C TYR A 338 4.29 24.39 -4.38
N ALA A 339 5.21 23.76 -5.07
CA ALA A 339 5.83 22.51 -4.67
C ALA A 339 6.77 22.72 -3.48
N TYR A 340 6.95 21.66 -2.70
CA TYR A 340 7.94 21.63 -1.63
C TYR A 340 8.43 20.20 -1.38
N ALA A 341 9.59 20.07 -0.76
CA ALA A 341 10.01 18.82 -0.13
C ALA A 341 9.72 18.88 1.37
N ILE A 342 9.53 17.72 1.99
CA ILE A 342 9.34 17.59 3.43
C ILE A 342 10.25 16.50 3.97
N GLU A 343 11.03 16.83 5.00
CA GLU A 343 11.78 15.88 5.80
C GLU A 343 11.02 15.53 7.08
N TYR A 344 11.12 14.29 7.52
CA TYR A 344 10.48 13.81 8.75
C TYR A 344 11.25 12.64 9.36
N ASP A 345 11.06 12.41 10.65
CA ASP A 345 11.66 11.30 11.37
C ASP A 345 10.83 10.02 11.22
N SER A 346 11.52 8.89 11.19
CA SER A 346 10.97 7.53 11.18
C SER A 346 11.81 6.62 12.06
N ILE A 347 11.24 5.54 12.58
CA ILE A 347 12.02 4.48 13.21
C ILE A 347 12.60 3.55 12.13
N TYR A 348 13.77 2.96 12.43
CA TYR A 348 14.32 1.94 11.54
C TYR A 348 13.47 0.66 11.67
N PRO A 349 12.86 0.14 10.57
CA PRO A 349 11.74 -0.80 10.68
C PRO A 349 12.11 -2.21 11.14
N THR A 350 13.39 -2.61 11.15
CA THR A 350 13.79 -3.88 11.76
C THR A 350 13.58 -3.93 13.29
N GLN A 351 13.25 -2.81 13.89
CA GLN A 351 12.90 -2.70 15.33
C GLN A 351 11.44 -3.07 15.65
N ILE A 352 10.65 -3.43 14.63
CA ILE A 352 9.28 -3.91 14.79
C ILE A 352 9.17 -5.42 14.48
N LYS A 353 8.19 -6.06 15.08
CA LYS A 353 7.80 -7.45 14.81
C LYS A 353 6.87 -7.51 13.59
N GLN A 354 6.61 -8.70 13.07
CA GLN A 354 5.61 -8.92 12.01
C GLN A 354 4.18 -8.50 12.43
N THR A 355 3.90 -8.42 13.71
CA THR A 355 2.65 -7.89 14.28
C THR A 355 2.57 -6.37 14.24
N LEU A 356 3.64 -5.69 13.82
CA LEU A 356 3.88 -4.24 13.93
C LEU A 356 4.03 -3.72 15.36
N GLU A 357 4.08 -4.59 16.37
CA GLU A 357 4.51 -4.25 17.70
C GLU A 357 6.02 -3.97 17.73
N THR A 358 6.45 -2.97 18.49
CA THR A 358 7.89 -2.69 18.64
C THR A 358 8.57 -3.78 19.48
N LYS A 359 9.85 -4.06 19.17
CA LYS A 359 10.66 -5.01 19.90
C LYS A 359 11.12 -4.47 21.28
N LEU A 360 11.31 -3.14 21.37
CA LEU A 360 11.84 -2.47 22.57
C LEU A 360 10.79 -2.22 23.64
N ILE A 361 9.58 -1.82 23.23
CA ILE A 361 8.50 -1.42 24.13
C ILE A 361 7.27 -2.29 23.86
N LYS A 362 6.85 -3.03 24.86
CA LYS A 362 5.64 -3.87 24.79
C LYS A 362 4.38 -3.02 24.63
N ASN A 363 3.40 -3.51 23.90
CA ASN A 363 2.10 -2.89 23.62
C ASN A 363 2.19 -1.56 22.83
N LEU A 364 3.38 -1.19 22.36
CA LEU A 364 3.59 -0.06 21.44
C LEU A 364 3.69 -0.58 20.02
N TYR A 365 2.78 -0.12 19.15
CA TYR A 365 2.71 -0.45 17.74
C TYR A 365 3.05 0.78 16.90
N THR A 366 3.53 0.56 15.70
CA THR A 366 3.78 1.63 14.73
C THR A 366 3.26 1.23 13.36
N ALA A 367 2.70 2.17 12.60
CA ALA A 367 2.15 1.91 11.28
C ALA A 367 2.27 3.13 10.35
N GLY A 368 2.51 2.88 9.07
CA GLY A 368 2.62 3.91 8.05
C GLY A 368 4.03 4.46 7.91
N GLN A 369 4.14 5.75 7.61
CA GLN A 369 5.43 6.40 7.30
C GLN A 369 6.44 6.38 8.44
N ILE A 370 6.01 6.29 9.68
CA ILE A 370 6.89 6.11 10.84
C ILE A 370 7.74 4.83 10.72
N ASN A 371 7.29 3.84 9.95
CA ASN A 371 8.02 2.60 9.64
C ASN A 371 8.86 2.70 8.36
N GLY A 372 9.05 3.89 7.82
CA GLY A 372 9.86 4.11 6.63
C GLY A 372 9.18 3.78 5.31
N THR A 373 7.85 3.70 5.26
CA THR A 373 7.09 3.54 4.01
C THR A 373 6.67 4.89 3.43
N SER A 374 6.28 4.88 2.14
CA SER A 374 5.72 6.05 1.46
C SER A 374 4.53 5.62 0.61
N GLY A 375 3.34 6.17 0.90
CA GLY A 375 2.09 5.94 0.19
C GLY A 375 0.91 5.70 1.12
N TYR A 376 -0.29 6.09 0.65
CA TYR A 376 -1.53 5.98 1.42
C TYR A 376 -1.91 4.53 1.69
N GLU A 377 -1.77 3.67 0.68
CA GLU A 377 -2.12 2.25 0.73
C GLU A 377 -1.18 1.48 1.64
N GLU A 378 0.14 1.79 1.56
CA GLU A 378 1.14 1.23 2.45
C GLU A 378 0.89 1.61 3.91
N ALA A 379 0.42 2.83 4.15
CA ALA A 379 0.05 3.29 5.49
C ALA A 379 -1.23 2.61 5.99
N ALA A 380 -2.28 2.59 5.16
CA ALA A 380 -3.56 2.00 5.51
C ALA A 380 -3.46 0.52 5.89
N CYS A 381 -2.77 -0.29 5.07
CA CYS A 381 -2.63 -1.72 5.36
C CYS A 381 -1.83 -1.99 6.65
N GLN A 382 -0.81 -1.20 6.94
CA GLN A 382 -0.09 -1.30 8.21
C GLN A 382 -0.99 -0.90 9.39
N GLY A 383 -1.75 0.19 9.25
CA GLY A 383 -2.72 0.61 10.26
C GLY A 383 -3.73 -0.47 10.60
N LEU A 384 -4.32 -1.08 9.57
CA LEU A 384 -5.26 -2.20 9.72
C LEU A 384 -4.62 -3.37 10.47
N MET A 385 -3.44 -3.82 10.06
CA MET A 385 -2.74 -4.94 10.69
C MET A 385 -2.31 -4.63 12.13
N ALA A 386 -1.83 -3.41 12.41
CA ALA A 386 -1.48 -2.98 13.76
C ALA A 386 -2.73 -2.96 14.67
N GLY A 387 -3.85 -2.43 14.17
CA GLY A 387 -5.12 -2.41 14.89
C GLY A 387 -5.63 -3.81 15.21
N ILE A 388 -5.65 -4.71 14.21
CA ILE A 388 -6.03 -6.11 14.40
C ILE A 388 -5.16 -6.77 15.48
N ASN A 389 -3.84 -6.66 15.37
CA ASN A 389 -2.93 -7.34 16.29
C ASN A 389 -2.93 -6.73 17.71
N ALA A 390 -3.14 -5.42 17.83
CA ALA A 390 -3.35 -4.79 19.12
C ALA A 390 -4.63 -5.31 19.81
N ALA A 391 -5.74 -5.39 19.07
CA ALA A 391 -7.00 -5.90 19.57
C ALA A 391 -6.91 -7.40 19.95
N LEU A 392 -6.32 -8.24 19.10
CA LEU A 392 -6.10 -9.66 19.39
C LEU A 392 -5.26 -9.86 20.65
N LYS A 393 -4.20 -9.06 20.83
CA LYS A 393 -3.37 -9.11 22.04
C LYS A 393 -4.14 -8.74 23.30
N ILE A 394 -4.98 -7.70 23.25
CA ILE A 394 -5.85 -7.30 24.38
C ILE A 394 -6.85 -8.42 24.70
N GLN A 395 -7.36 -9.12 23.67
CA GLN A 395 -8.26 -10.26 23.83
C GLN A 395 -7.55 -11.55 24.30
N GLY A 396 -6.22 -11.56 24.41
CA GLY A 396 -5.45 -12.76 24.75
C GLY A 396 -5.45 -13.83 23.65
N LYS A 397 -5.65 -13.42 22.39
CA LYS A 397 -5.67 -14.30 21.20
C LYS A 397 -4.34 -14.28 20.45
N GLU A 398 -4.10 -15.33 19.66
CA GLU A 398 -2.95 -15.39 18.76
C GLU A 398 -2.96 -14.26 17.73
N PRO A 399 -1.79 -13.69 17.39
CA PRO A 399 -1.71 -12.62 16.41
C PRO A 399 -2.02 -13.10 14.99
N LEU A 400 -2.55 -12.20 14.16
CA LEU A 400 -2.67 -12.42 12.72
C LEU A 400 -1.38 -11.97 12.03
N ILE A 401 -0.68 -12.93 11.40
CA ILE A 401 0.52 -12.69 10.60
C ILE A 401 0.25 -13.19 9.18
N LEU A 402 0.20 -12.27 8.23
CA LEU A 402 0.07 -12.60 6.82
C LEU A 402 1.43 -12.98 6.25
N LYS A 403 1.48 -14.13 5.55
CA LYS A 403 2.66 -14.61 4.83
C LYS A 403 2.83 -13.84 3.53
N ARG A 404 4.02 -13.90 2.94
CA ARG A 404 4.30 -13.35 1.60
C ARG A 404 3.45 -14.01 0.50
N SER A 405 2.98 -15.24 0.73
CA SER A 405 2.06 -15.98 -0.15
C SER A 405 0.59 -15.65 0.06
N ASP A 406 0.22 -15.00 1.17
CA ASP A 406 -1.17 -14.62 1.46
C ASP A 406 -1.56 -13.30 0.80
N GLY A 407 -0.64 -12.32 0.76
CA GLY A 407 -0.94 -11.00 0.25
C GLY A 407 0.27 -10.08 0.10
N TYR A 408 0.10 -9.02 -0.67
CA TYR A 408 1.07 -7.91 -0.73
C TYR A 408 1.27 -7.23 0.62
N ILE A 409 0.26 -7.24 1.50
CA ILE A 409 0.39 -6.77 2.89
C ILE A 409 1.45 -7.61 3.62
N GLY A 410 1.44 -8.94 3.45
CA GLY A 410 2.45 -9.82 4.01
C GLY A 410 3.85 -9.56 3.42
N VAL A 411 3.94 -9.32 2.10
CA VAL A 411 5.20 -8.95 1.43
C VAL A 411 5.77 -7.66 2.01
N LEU A 412 4.93 -6.62 2.16
CA LEU A 412 5.34 -5.32 2.69
C LEU A 412 5.87 -5.43 4.12
N ILE A 413 5.11 -6.05 5.01
CA ILE A 413 5.50 -6.17 6.43
C ILE A 413 6.77 -7.00 6.56
N ASP A 414 6.86 -8.13 5.85
CA ASP A 414 8.06 -8.97 5.88
C ASP A 414 9.31 -8.24 5.36
N ASP A 415 9.20 -7.49 4.26
CA ASP A 415 10.31 -6.67 3.75
C ASP A 415 10.77 -5.63 4.77
N LEU A 416 9.86 -4.95 5.46
CA LEU A 416 10.19 -3.96 6.49
C LEU A 416 10.96 -4.58 7.64
N VAL A 417 10.47 -5.68 8.20
CA VAL A 417 11.04 -6.26 9.42
C VAL A 417 12.32 -7.06 9.18
N THR A 418 12.55 -7.55 7.95
CA THR A 418 13.72 -8.37 7.61
C THR A 418 14.82 -7.61 6.86
N LYS A 419 14.44 -6.76 5.91
CA LYS A 419 15.39 -6.02 5.04
C LYS A 419 15.67 -4.62 5.52
N GLY A 420 14.76 -4.04 6.30
CA GLY A 420 14.81 -2.62 6.64
C GLY A 420 14.61 -1.72 5.42
N VAL A 421 14.96 -0.44 5.56
CA VAL A 421 14.85 0.55 4.49
C VAL A 421 16.12 1.37 4.39
N ARG A 422 16.54 1.68 3.16
CA ARG A 422 17.62 2.65 2.86
C ARG A 422 17.03 3.96 2.33
N ASP A 423 15.90 3.87 1.66
CA ASP A 423 15.08 4.93 1.11
C ASP A 423 13.60 4.59 1.42
N PRO A 424 12.68 5.56 1.40
CA PRO A 424 11.27 5.30 1.69
C PRO A 424 10.74 4.12 0.88
N TYR A 425 10.27 3.09 1.60
CA TYR A 425 9.76 1.86 0.99
C TYR A 425 8.51 2.16 0.15
N ARG A 426 8.49 1.65 -1.06
CA ARG A 426 7.33 1.63 -1.94
C ARG A 426 7.00 0.22 -2.38
N LEU A 427 5.72 -0.12 -2.32
CA LEU A 427 5.25 -1.40 -2.78
C LEU A 427 5.18 -1.42 -4.31
N LEU A 428 5.83 -2.42 -4.91
CA LEU A 428 5.87 -2.66 -6.34
C LEU A 428 5.51 -4.11 -6.62
N THR A 429 4.96 -4.39 -7.79
CA THR A 429 4.66 -5.77 -8.21
C THR A 429 5.90 -6.67 -8.23
N SER A 430 7.08 -6.11 -8.51
CA SER A 430 8.35 -6.84 -8.52
C SER A 430 8.83 -7.33 -7.15
N ARG A 431 8.26 -6.84 -6.05
CA ARG A 431 8.62 -7.28 -4.70
C ARG A 431 7.98 -8.61 -4.31
N ALA A 432 6.89 -9.00 -4.98
CA ALA A 432 6.20 -10.25 -4.73
C ALA A 432 6.73 -11.37 -5.63
N GLU A 433 7.08 -12.50 -5.03
CA GLU A 433 7.52 -13.72 -5.72
C GLU A 433 6.34 -14.44 -6.38
N TYR A 434 5.15 -14.39 -5.76
CA TYR A 434 3.97 -15.16 -6.13
C TYR A 434 2.88 -14.30 -6.78
N ARG A 435 3.25 -13.37 -7.69
CA ARG A 435 2.33 -12.38 -8.28
C ARG A 435 1.06 -12.98 -8.86
N LEU A 436 1.14 -14.18 -9.44
CA LEU A 436 -0.02 -14.84 -10.03
C LEU A 436 -1.01 -15.37 -8.98
N LEU A 437 -0.53 -15.64 -7.76
CA LEU A 437 -1.40 -15.98 -6.63
C LEU A 437 -2.02 -14.72 -6.00
N LEU A 438 -1.30 -13.57 -6.05
CA LEU A 438 -1.63 -12.33 -5.36
C LEU A 438 -2.26 -11.31 -6.32
N ARG A 439 -3.43 -11.64 -6.89
CA ARG A 439 -4.11 -10.77 -7.86
C ARG A 439 -5.14 -9.86 -7.17
N HIS A 440 -5.49 -8.75 -7.85
CA HIS A 440 -6.54 -7.86 -7.37
C HIS A 440 -7.91 -8.53 -7.35
N ASP A 441 -8.16 -9.42 -8.33
CA ASP A 441 -9.44 -10.09 -8.57
C ASP A 441 -9.77 -11.20 -7.55
N ASN A 442 -8.75 -11.72 -6.84
CA ASN A 442 -8.92 -12.82 -5.88
C ASN A 442 -8.57 -12.48 -4.42
N ALA A 443 -8.45 -11.20 -4.07
CA ALA A 443 -8.08 -10.80 -2.72
C ALA A 443 -9.09 -11.28 -1.66
N ASP A 444 -10.37 -11.29 -1.98
CA ASP A 444 -11.44 -11.84 -1.12
C ASP A 444 -11.26 -13.35 -0.89
N LEU A 445 -10.97 -14.10 -1.95
CA LEU A 445 -10.75 -15.56 -1.86
C LEU A 445 -9.54 -15.91 -0.98
N ARG A 446 -8.53 -15.04 -0.92
CA ARG A 446 -7.30 -15.22 -0.12
C ARG A 446 -7.44 -14.76 1.33
N LEU A 447 -8.11 -13.63 1.58
CA LEU A 447 -7.99 -12.91 2.85
C LEU A 447 -9.29 -12.73 3.61
N ARG A 448 -10.47 -12.84 2.99
CA ARG A 448 -11.74 -12.59 3.68
C ARG A 448 -12.01 -13.56 4.84
N GLU A 449 -11.49 -14.79 4.75
CA GLU A 449 -11.53 -15.75 5.85
C GLU A 449 -10.78 -15.25 7.09
N TYR A 450 -9.60 -14.64 6.91
CA TYR A 450 -8.86 -14.02 8.02
C TYR A 450 -9.64 -12.86 8.64
N GLY A 451 -10.25 -12.00 7.80
CA GLY A 451 -11.11 -10.91 8.26
C GLY A 451 -12.31 -11.39 9.10
N TYR A 452 -12.90 -12.52 8.69
CA TYR A 452 -13.98 -13.16 9.44
C TYR A 452 -13.49 -13.72 10.80
N GLN A 453 -12.39 -14.43 10.82
CA GLN A 453 -11.81 -15.00 12.04
C GLN A 453 -11.46 -13.96 13.09
N VAL A 454 -11.04 -12.76 12.68
CA VAL A 454 -10.74 -11.66 13.61
C VAL A 454 -11.96 -10.81 13.97
N GLY A 455 -13.11 -11.04 13.33
CA GLY A 455 -14.38 -10.37 13.64
C GLY A 455 -14.61 -9.05 12.89
N LEU A 456 -13.88 -8.78 11.81
CA LEU A 456 -14.05 -7.58 10.96
C LEU A 456 -14.99 -7.83 9.76
N ILE A 457 -15.21 -9.06 9.38
CA ILE A 457 -16.15 -9.51 8.33
C ILE A 457 -17.35 -10.14 9.00
N SER A 458 -18.55 -9.73 8.59
CA SER A 458 -19.81 -10.26 9.12
C SER A 458 -20.14 -11.66 8.57
N ASP A 459 -21.06 -12.36 9.23
CA ASP A 459 -21.58 -13.66 8.77
C ASP A 459 -22.12 -13.57 7.33
N ALA A 460 -22.89 -12.52 7.02
CA ALA A 460 -23.44 -12.30 5.69
C ALA A 460 -22.36 -12.14 4.61
N GLN A 461 -21.29 -11.39 4.90
CA GLN A 461 -20.15 -11.23 3.98
C GLN A 461 -19.35 -12.53 3.82
N HIS A 462 -19.23 -13.31 4.89
CA HIS A 462 -18.60 -14.63 4.86
C HIS A 462 -19.42 -15.64 4.04
N ASP A 463 -20.75 -15.63 4.18
CA ASP A 463 -21.65 -16.47 3.38
C ASP A 463 -21.51 -16.17 1.88
N ILE A 464 -21.40 -14.90 1.49
CA ILE A 464 -21.13 -14.50 0.10
C ILE A 464 -19.79 -15.10 -0.40
N LEU A 465 -18.74 -15.09 0.43
CA LEU A 465 -17.47 -15.73 0.09
C LEU A 465 -17.63 -17.23 -0.15
N LEU A 466 -18.35 -17.93 0.72
CA LEU A 466 -18.60 -19.37 0.59
C LEU A 466 -19.40 -19.70 -0.66
N GLN A 467 -20.44 -18.91 -0.97
CA GLN A 467 -21.20 -19.04 -2.21
C GLN A 467 -20.33 -18.85 -3.45
N LYS A 468 -19.46 -17.83 -3.46
CA LYS A 468 -18.49 -17.59 -4.55
C LYS A 468 -17.55 -18.77 -4.74
N LYS A 469 -16.96 -19.30 -3.65
CA LYS A 469 -16.08 -20.49 -3.70
C LYS A 469 -16.81 -21.71 -4.27
N ASN A 470 -18.03 -21.96 -3.84
CA ASN A 470 -18.84 -23.06 -4.34
C ASN A 470 -19.19 -22.89 -5.82
N ALA A 471 -19.60 -21.69 -6.25
CA ALA A 471 -19.91 -21.40 -7.64
C ALA A 471 -18.70 -21.62 -8.57
N ILE A 472 -17.51 -21.15 -8.17
CA ILE A 472 -16.27 -21.39 -8.92
C ILE A 472 -16.02 -22.90 -9.08
N LYS A 473 -16.17 -23.67 -8.00
CA LYS A 473 -16.00 -25.12 -8.03
C LYS A 473 -17.00 -25.79 -8.94
N GLU A 474 -18.28 -25.45 -8.85
CA GLU A 474 -19.34 -26.00 -9.69
C GLU A 474 -19.09 -25.75 -11.17
N VAL A 475 -18.67 -24.54 -11.56
CA VAL A 475 -18.34 -24.24 -12.95
C VAL A 475 -17.13 -25.06 -13.42
N LEU A 476 -16.09 -25.20 -12.60
CA LEU A 476 -14.93 -26.04 -12.93
C LEU A 476 -15.32 -27.50 -13.14
N ASP A 477 -16.14 -28.08 -12.25
CA ASP A 477 -16.62 -29.46 -12.32
C ASP A 477 -17.49 -29.68 -13.59
N GLN A 478 -18.38 -28.72 -13.91
CA GLN A 478 -19.20 -28.75 -15.12
C GLN A 478 -18.34 -28.72 -16.39
N LEU A 479 -17.33 -27.83 -16.45
CA LEU A 479 -16.43 -27.72 -17.60
C LEU A 479 -15.58 -28.99 -17.80
N GLN A 480 -15.19 -29.66 -16.73
CA GLN A 480 -14.45 -30.94 -16.79
C GLN A 480 -15.32 -32.09 -17.27
N SER A 481 -16.59 -32.11 -16.91
CA SER A 481 -17.52 -33.17 -17.26
C SER A 481 -18.15 -33.02 -18.65
N TYR A 482 -18.30 -31.79 -19.15
CA TYR A 482 -18.96 -31.51 -20.42
C TYR A 482 -18.00 -31.69 -21.59
N LYS A 483 -18.29 -32.70 -22.44
CA LYS A 483 -17.50 -33.01 -23.65
C LYS A 483 -18.24 -32.55 -24.91
N ILE A 484 -17.53 -31.94 -25.81
CA ILE A 484 -17.95 -31.64 -27.17
C ILE A 484 -17.20 -32.53 -28.16
N THR A 485 -17.87 -32.91 -29.24
CA THR A 485 -17.29 -33.69 -30.34
C THR A 485 -17.29 -32.87 -31.61
N PRO A 486 -16.42 -33.16 -32.61
CA PRO A 486 -16.31 -32.36 -33.81
C PRO A 486 -17.48 -32.58 -34.80
N VAL A 487 -18.73 -32.48 -34.34
CA VAL A 487 -19.92 -32.42 -35.19
C VAL A 487 -19.98 -31.10 -35.96
N LYS A 488 -20.78 -31.06 -37.02
CA LYS A 488 -20.84 -29.91 -37.93
C LYS A 488 -21.09 -28.59 -37.21
N GLU A 489 -22.08 -28.54 -36.32
CA GLU A 489 -22.47 -27.34 -35.56
C GLU A 489 -21.31 -26.81 -34.69
N VAL A 490 -20.58 -27.72 -34.05
CA VAL A 490 -19.41 -27.35 -33.23
C VAL A 490 -18.27 -26.83 -34.09
N ARG A 491 -18.03 -27.44 -35.25
CA ARG A 491 -17.00 -27.00 -36.19
C ARG A 491 -17.34 -25.62 -36.75
N ASP A 492 -18.56 -25.45 -37.24
CA ASP A 492 -19.04 -24.19 -37.82
C ASP A 492 -18.91 -23.02 -36.82
N TYR A 493 -19.23 -23.29 -35.52
CA TYR A 493 -19.02 -22.30 -34.46
C TYR A 493 -17.55 -21.99 -34.21
N LEU A 494 -16.71 -23.01 -34.03
CA LEU A 494 -15.29 -22.81 -33.75
C LEU A 494 -14.53 -22.17 -34.91
N GLU A 495 -14.99 -22.32 -36.15
CA GLU A 495 -14.43 -21.61 -37.33
C GLU A 495 -14.65 -20.08 -37.27
N THR A 496 -15.60 -19.62 -36.47
CA THR A 496 -15.77 -18.16 -36.21
C THR A 496 -14.72 -17.58 -35.27
N ILE A 497 -13.93 -18.45 -34.63
CA ILE A 497 -12.88 -18.09 -33.66
C ILE A 497 -11.54 -18.49 -34.28
N PRO A 498 -10.47 -17.67 -34.16
CA PRO A 498 -9.16 -18.01 -34.71
C PRO A 498 -8.45 -19.10 -33.90
N THR A 499 -9.06 -20.29 -33.80
CA THR A 499 -8.57 -21.46 -33.05
C THR A 499 -8.36 -22.66 -33.97
N ALA A 500 -7.49 -23.58 -33.55
CA ALA A 500 -7.24 -24.81 -34.30
C ALA A 500 -8.51 -25.70 -34.35
N PRO A 501 -8.85 -26.34 -35.51
CA PRO A 501 -9.98 -27.26 -35.60
C PRO A 501 -9.89 -28.40 -34.59
N LEU A 502 -11.05 -28.88 -34.14
CA LEU A 502 -11.13 -30.10 -33.32
C LEU A 502 -10.92 -31.33 -34.18
N LYS A 503 -9.98 -32.21 -33.79
CA LYS A 503 -9.77 -33.53 -34.39
C LYS A 503 -10.58 -34.59 -33.67
N ASP A 504 -10.62 -34.52 -32.36
CA ASP A 504 -11.28 -35.46 -31.44
C ASP A 504 -12.18 -34.74 -30.44
N GLY A 505 -12.98 -35.51 -29.68
CA GLY A 505 -13.77 -34.98 -28.60
C GLY A 505 -12.90 -34.39 -27.49
N ILE A 506 -13.30 -33.22 -26.97
CA ILE A 506 -12.56 -32.48 -25.95
C ILE A 506 -13.51 -32.01 -24.84
N THR A 507 -13.04 -31.89 -23.61
CA THR A 507 -13.81 -31.22 -22.55
C THR A 507 -13.84 -29.71 -22.77
N LEU A 508 -14.87 -29.02 -22.28
CA LEU A 508 -14.90 -27.56 -22.31
C LEU A 508 -13.76 -26.97 -21.46
N TYR A 509 -13.32 -27.67 -20.41
CA TYR A 509 -12.14 -27.33 -19.60
C TYR A 509 -10.88 -27.28 -20.45
N ASP A 510 -10.60 -28.34 -21.23
CA ASP A 510 -9.41 -28.40 -22.08
C ASP A 510 -9.52 -27.46 -23.29
N LEU A 511 -10.73 -27.21 -23.81
CA LEU A 511 -10.96 -26.20 -24.84
C LEU A 511 -10.59 -24.79 -24.32
N LEU A 512 -10.98 -24.44 -23.09
CA LEU A 512 -10.72 -23.15 -22.50
C LEU A 512 -9.21 -22.90 -22.20
N LYS A 513 -8.39 -23.96 -22.14
CA LYS A 513 -6.91 -23.81 -22.03
C LYS A 513 -6.29 -23.15 -23.25
N ARG A 514 -6.97 -23.19 -24.41
CA ARG A 514 -6.46 -22.53 -25.63
C ARG A 514 -6.43 -21.01 -25.46
N PRO A 515 -5.33 -20.32 -25.81
CA PRO A 515 -5.19 -18.88 -25.58
C PRO A 515 -6.30 -18.02 -26.19
N GLU A 516 -6.75 -18.38 -27.37
CA GLU A 516 -7.76 -17.66 -28.15
C GLU A 516 -9.21 -17.91 -27.67
N ILE A 517 -9.45 -18.99 -26.93
CA ILE A 517 -10.78 -19.31 -26.39
C ILE A 517 -10.98 -18.58 -25.08
N LYS A 518 -12.10 -17.89 -24.94
CA LYS A 518 -12.54 -17.18 -23.73
C LYS A 518 -13.75 -17.88 -23.12
N ILE A 519 -14.01 -17.61 -21.84
CA ILE A 519 -15.22 -18.14 -21.18
C ILE A 519 -16.51 -17.69 -21.89
N SER A 520 -16.51 -16.53 -22.51
CA SER A 520 -17.62 -16.05 -23.34
C SER A 520 -17.91 -16.94 -24.56
N HIS A 521 -16.89 -17.57 -25.13
CA HIS A 521 -17.05 -18.54 -26.21
C HIS A 521 -17.64 -19.86 -25.69
N ILE A 522 -17.27 -20.25 -24.48
CA ILE A 522 -17.78 -21.47 -23.81
C ILE A 522 -19.28 -21.37 -23.54
N LYS A 523 -19.79 -20.16 -23.27
CA LYS A 523 -21.22 -19.90 -23.07
C LYS A 523 -22.12 -20.32 -24.25
N HIS A 524 -21.55 -20.50 -25.43
CA HIS A 524 -22.27 -21.06 -26.56
C HIS A 524 -22.73 -22.51 -26.33
N PHE A 525 -21.96 -23.30 -25.56
CA PHE A 525 -22.21 -24.71 -25.32
C PHE A 525 -22.96 -24.97 -24.02
N ILE A 526 -22.77 -24.11 -23.01
CA ILE A 526 -23.35 -24.25 -21.67
C ILE A 526 -23.56 -22.87 -21.07
N ASP A 527 -24.69 -22.64 -20.48
CA ASP A 527 -25.00 -21.40 -19.75
C ASP A 527 -24.64 -21.56 -18.27
N PHE A 528 -24.10 -20.49 -17.70
CA PHE A 528 -23.75 -20.41 -16.28
C PHE A 528 -24.53 -19.26 -15.64
N PRO A 529 -25.36 -19.53 -14.61
CA PRO A 529 -26.15 -18.50 -13.93
C PRO A 529 -25.30 -17.69 -12.93
N TYR A 530 -24.06 -17.37 -13.30
CA TYR A 530 -23.09 -16.68 -12.44
C TYR A 530 -22.61 -15.38 -13.08
N ASP A 531 -22.23 -14.43 -12.21
CA ASP A 531 -21.69 -13.15 -12.65
C ASP A 531 -20.29 -13.28 -13.30
N SER A 532 -19.87 -12.20 -13.94
CA SER A 532 -18.61 -12.16 -14.65
C SER A 532 -17.39 -12.36 -13.74
N SER A 533 -17.45 -11.98 -12.46
CA SER A 533 -16.33 -12.10 -11.53
C SER A 533 -16.02 -13.56 -11.20
N ILE A 534 -17.05 -14.41 -11.08
CA ILE A 534 -16.90 -15.87 -10.88
C ILE A 534 -16.30 -16.50 -12.13
N LEU A 535 -16.85 -16.17 -13.30
CA LEU A 535 -16.41 -16.75 -14.57
C LEU A 535 -14.97 -16.33 -14.93
N GLU A 536 -14.57 -15.12 -14.57
CA GLU A 536 -13.18 -14.66 -14.71
C GLU A 536 -12.22 -15.48 -13.84
N GLN A 537 -12.58 -15.78 -12.59
CA GLN A 537 -11.77 -16.66 -11.73
C GLN A 537 -11.56 -18.03 -12.35
N VAL A 538 -12.62 -18.60 -12.93
CA VAL A 538 -12.56 -19.90 -13.61
C VAL A 538 -11.64 -19.85 -14.83
N GLU A 539 -11.79 -18.82 -15.68
CA GLU A 539 -10.92 -18.64 -16.87
C GLU A 539 -9.46 -18.50 -16.48
N ILE A 540 -9.13 -17.66 -15.49
CA ILE A 540 -7.76 -17.46 -15.00
C ILE A 540 -7.22 -18.78 -14.42
N HIS A 541 -8.01 -19.48 -13.60
CA HIS A 541 -7.61 -20.75 -13.03
C HIS A 541 -7.20 -21.76 -14.10
N ILE A 542 -8.01 -21.95 -15.12
CA ILE A 542 -7.79 -22.92 -16.19
C ILE A 542 -6.59 -22.54 -17.06
N LYS A 543 -6.52 -21.27 -17.49
CA LYS A 543 -5.45 -20.80 -18.39
C LYS A 543 -4.07 -20.76 -17.76
N TYR A 544 -4.01 -20.49 -16.46
CA TYR A 544 -2.76 -20.35 -15.73
C TYR A 544 -2.49 -21.50 -14.75
N GLU A 545 -3.24 -22.61 -14.85
CA GLU A 545 -3.19 -23.76 -13.93
C GLU A 545 -1.75 -24.21 -13.62
N GLY A 546 -0.94 -24.47 -14.64
CA GLY A 546 0.44 -24.94 -14.47
C GLY A 546 1.34 -23.95 -13.72
N TYR A 547 1.17 -22.65 -13.99
CA TYR A 547 1.92 -21.59 -13.31
C TYR A 547 1.45 -21.40 -11.87
N ILE A 548 0.14 -21.48 -11.64
CA ILE A 548 -0.46 -21.40 -10.29
C ILE A 548 0.03 -22.55 -9.44
N MET A 549 -0.02 -23.79 -9.94
CA MET A 549 0.48 -24.96 -9.22
C MET A 549 1.97 -24.87 -8.91
N LYS A 550 2.78 -24.35 -9.84
CA LYS A 550 4.21 -24.13 -9.60
C LYS A 550 4.42 -23.12 -8.47
N ALA A 551 3.75 -21.97 -8.53
CA ALA A 551 3.85 -20.94 -7.50
C ALA A 551 3.39 -21.45 -6.13
N GLN A 552 2.32 -22.24 -6.07
CA GLN A 552 1.85 -22.88 -4.82
C GLN A 552 2.90 -23.81 -4.22
N ARG A 553 3.51 -24.66 -5.02
CA ARG A 553 4.59 -25.56 -4.54
C ARG A 553 5.80 -24.79 -4.00
N GLU A 554 6.15 -23.68 -4.63
CA GLU A 554 7.24 -22.81 -4.16
C GLU A 554 6.86 -22.13 -2.84
N ALA A 555 5.62 -21.65 -2.71
CA ALA A 555 5.09 -21.08 -1.47
C ALA A 555 5.09 -22.10 -0.33
N GLU A 556 4.62 -23.32 -0.55
CA GLU A 556 4.62 -24.40 0.44
C GLU A 556 6.04 -24.75 0.92
N LYS A 557 7.06 -24.74 0.03
CA LYS A 557 8.45 -24.94 0.44
C LYS A 557 8.92 -23.84 1.38
N MET A 558 8.57 -22.58 1.10
CA MET A 558 8.92 -21.45 1.96
C MET A 558 8.18 -21.53 3.30
N GLU A 559 6.92 -21.93 3.31
CA GLU A 559 6.15 -22.13 4.55
C GLU A 559 6.78 -23.16 5.49
N ARG A 560 7.36 -24.24 4.95
CA ARG A 560 8.11 -25.22 5.75
C ARG A 560 9.35 -24.62 6.41
N LEU A 561 9.97 -23.61 5.78
CA LEU A 561 11.09 -22.88 6.39
C LEU A 561 10.58 -21.88 7.44
N GLU A 562 9.43 -21.25 7.22
CA GLU A 562 8.78 -20.37 8.19
C GLU A 562 8.28 -21.13 9.44
N ALA A 563 7.90 -22.39 9.28
CA ALA A 563 7.51 -23.23 10.41
C ALA A 563 8.70 -23.56 11.34
N LYS A 564 9.94 -23.48 10.83
CA LYS A 564 11.15 -23.69 11.64
C LYS A 564 11.48 -22.43 12.43
N LYS A 565 11.04 -22.39 13.68
CA LYS A 565 11.23 -21.24 14.57
C LYS A 565 12.68 -21.11 15.06
N ILE A 566 13.08 -19.88 15.30
CA ILE A 566 14.34 -19.52 15.96
C ILE A 566 13.99 -19.02 17.35
N PRO A 567 14.59 -19.57 18.43
CA PRO A 567 14.36 -19.09 19.80
C PRO A 567 14.71 -17.61 19.95
N GLU A 568 13.91 -16.87 20.72
CA GLU A 568 14.15 -15.43 20.96
C GLU A 568 15.46 -15.16 21.71
N ASP A 569 15.90 -16.08 22.56
CA ASP A 569 17.10 -16.02 23.38
C ASP A 569 18.38 -16.56 22.71
N ILE A 570 18.30 -16.94 21.42
CA ILE A 570 19.45 -17.47 20.69
C ILE A 570 20.65 -16.51 20.76
N ASP A 571 21.83 -17.06 21.12
CA ASP A 571 23.10 -16.33 21.05
C ASP A 571 23.85 -16.69 19.77
N TYR A 572 23.77 -15.82 18.77
CA TYR A 572 24.43 -16.01 17.48
C TYR A 572 25.97 -16.02 17.56
N ASN A 573 26.57 -15.52 18.68
CA ASN A 573 28.02 -15.57 18.89
C ASN A 573 28.52 -16.99 19.13
N GLN A 574 27.69 -17.88 19.64
CA GLN A 574 28.04 -19.28 19.88
C GLN A 574 27.99 -20.15 18.63
N ILE A 575 27.43 -19.62 17.52
CA ILE A 575 27.33 -20.36 16.28
C ILE A 575 28.67 -20.27 15.52
N LYS A 576 29.40 -21.37 15.50
CA LYS A 576 30.68 -21.46 14.79
C LYS A 576 30.47 -21.52 13.27
N ASN A 577 31.43 -21.00 12.50
CA ASN A 577 31.49 -21.05 11.03
C ASN A 577 30.40 -20.23 10.28
N ILE A 578 29.62 -19.41 10.98
CA ILE A 578 28.73 -18.45 10.32
C ILE A 578 29.52 -17.20 9.93
N ALA A 579 29.24 -16.61 8.77
CA ALA A 579 29.91 -15.40 8.31
C ALA A 579 29.72 -14.24 9.28
N SER A 580 30.73 -13.39 9.46
CA SER A 580 30.68 -12.24 10.40
C SER A 580 29.54 -11.29 10.08
N GLU A 581 29.33 -10.97 8.79
CA GLU A 581 28.22 -10.13 8.32
C GLU A 581 26.86 -10.79 8.64
N ALA A 582 26.69 -12.08 8.34
CA ALA A 582 25.47 -12.81 8.62
C ALA A 582 25.17 -12.83 10.12
N ARG A 583 26.19 -13.05 10.96
CA ARG A 583 26.04 -13.01 12.43
C ARG A 583 25.55 -11.66 12.91
N GLN A 584 26.20 -10.57 12.45
CA GLN A 584 25.80 -9.21 12.80
C GLN A 584 24.34 -8.95 12.37
N LYS A 585 23.99 -9.30 11.14
CA LYS A 585 22.63 -9.09 10.61
C LYS A 585 21.57 -9.90 11.36
N LEU A 586 21.85 -11.14 11.71
CA LEU A 586 20.96 -11.98 12.53
C LEU A 586 20.76 -11.40 13.94
N GLN A 587 21.82 -10.83 14.55
CA GLN A 587 21.73 -10.14 15.84
C GLN A 587 20.91 -8.86 15.76
N GLU A 588 21.07 -8.07 14.70
CA GLU A 588 20.34 -6.81 14.49
C GLU A 588 18.84 -7.08 14.24
N VAL A 589 18.52 -8.02 13.36
CA VAL A 589 17.15 -8.27 12.92
C VAL A 589 16.39 -9.19 13.87
N ARG A 590 17.06 -10.14 14.53
CA ARG A 590 16.43 -11.15 15.40
C ARG A 590 15.27 -11.87 14.71
N PRO A 591 15.51 -12.59 13.60
CA PRO A 591 14.46 -13.29 12.88
C PRO A 591 13.81 -14.37 13.75
N THR A 592 12.50 -14.55 13.60
CA THR A 592 11.72 -15.53 14.36
C THR A 592 11.62 -16.91 13.69
N SER A 593 12.08 -16.99 12.43
CA SER A 593 12.08 -18.25 11.65
C SER A 593 13.28 -18.36 10.72
N ILE A 594 13.56 -19.58 10.27
CA ILE A 594 14.56 -19.85 9.24
C ILE A 594 14.18 -19.17 7.92
N GLY A 595 12.90 -19.13 7.57
CA GLY A 595 12.42 -18.43 6.39
C GLY A 595 12.73 -16.93 6.43
N GLN A 596 12.51 -16.27 7.56
CA GLN A 596 12.91 -14.86 7.75
C GLN A 596 14.42 -14.68 7.65
N ALA A 597 15.18 -15.51 8.34
CA ALA A 597 16.65 -15.45 8.33
C ALA A 597 17.20 -15.51 6.90
N LEU A 598 16.63 -16.37 6.04
CA LEU A 598 17.05 -16.51 4.63
C LEU A 598 16.82 -15.23 3.80
N ARG A 599 15.86 -14.38 4.17
CA ARG A 599 15.52 -13.12 3.45
C ARG A 599 16.32 -11.91 3.92
N ILE A 600 17.09 -12.04 4.99
CA ILE A 600 17.93 -10.94 5.49
C ILE A 600 19.10 -10.72 4.52
N SER A 601 19.28 -9.48 4.07
CA SER A 601 20.41 -9.10 3.22
C SER A 601 21.74 -9.33 3.98
N GLY A 602 22.68 -10.04 3.36
CA GLY A 602 23.95 -10.42 3.98
C GLY A 602 23.95 -11.78 4.66
N VAL A 603 22.82 -12.50 4.66
CA VAL A 603 22.72 -13.89 5.11
C VAL A 603 22.56 -14.79 3.87
N ASN A 604 23.48 -15.74 3.68
CA ASN A 604 23.49 -16.63 2.52
C ASN A 604 22.97 -18.05 2.86
N PRO A 605 22.67 -18.90 1.87
CA PRO A 605 22.18 -20.26 2.10
C PRO A 605 23.12 -21.15 2.93
N ALA A 606 24.44 -20.91 2.87
CA ALA A 606 25.40 -21.66 3.68
C ALA A 606 25.27 -21.29 5.17
N ASP A 607 25.10 -19.99 5.49
CA ASP A 607 24.86 -19.52 6.85
C ASP A 607 23.56 -20.13 7.41
N ILE A 608 22.50 -20.21 6.59
CA ILE A 608 21.23 -20.84 6.96
C ILE A 608 21.40 -22.32 7.25
N SER A 609 22.19 -23.03 6.45
CA SER A 609 22.47 -24.44 6.69
C SER A 609 23.18 -24.66 8.03
N ILE A 610 24.14 -23.80 8.37
CA ILE A 610 24.84 -23.83 9.65
C ILE A 610 23.88 -23.54 10.81
N LEU A 611 23.04 -22.52 10.68
CA LEU A 611 22.03 -22.17 11.67
C LEU A 611 21.04 -23.33 11.92
N MET A 612 20.58 -23.99 10.85
CA MET A 612 19.70 -25.15 10.95
C MET A 612 20.34 -26.32 11.69
N VAL A 613 21.64 -26.58 11.44
CA VAL A 613 22.40 -27.64 12.15
C VAL A 613 22.54 -27.29 13.65
N TYR A 614 22.80 -26.02 13.95
CA TYR A 614 22.93 -25.55 15.33
C TYR A 614 21.61 -25.74 16.10
N LEU A 615 20.47 -25.31 15.52
CA LEU A 615 19.15 -25.47 16.14
C LEU A 615 18.79 -26.92 16.39
N LYS A 616 19.06 -27.84 15.44
CA LYS A 616 18.83 -29.29 15.62
C LYS A 616 19.67 -29.90 16.75
N LYS A 617 20.85 -29.38 17.05
CA LYS A 617 21.68 -29.85 18.16
C LYS A 617 21.14 -29.37 19.51
N GLY A 618 20.59 -28.16 19.56
CA GLY A 618 19.96 -27.61 20.77
C GLY A 618 18.64 -28.31 21.17
N GLU A 619 17.89 -28.87 20.20
CA GLU A 619 16.67 -29.65 20.48
C GLU A 619 16.94 -31.05 21.08
N LYS A 620 18.20 -31.48 21.13
CA LYS A 620 18.60 -32.80 21.67
C LYS A 620 19.14 -32.72 23.12
N HIS A 621 19.11 -31.57 23.74
CA HIS A 621 19.44 -31.34 25.12
C HIS A 621 18.28 -30.63 25.83
#